data_1e2c3d48ae4e0a39f54722946f41af07
#
_entry.id   1e2c3d48ae4e0a39f54722946f41af07
#
_cell.length_a   1.000
_cell.length_b   1.000
_cell.length_c   1.000
_cell.angle_alpha   90.00
_cell.angle_beta   90.00
_cell.angle_gamma   90.00
#
_symmetry.space_group_name_H-M   'P 1'
#
loop_
_entity.id
_entity.type
_entity.pdbx_description
1 polymer ?
#
loop_
_entity_poly.entity_id
_entity_poly.type
_entity_poly.pdbx_seq_one_letter_code
_entity_poly.pdbx_strand_id
1 'polypeptide(L)'
;MDRLGRRLADRLQSQTSGYEPYTPSDPETLARTLRPGDILLVEGNQKVSAAIKYLTQSTWSHAALFVGDQVPLTLEQAALPATERPQLIEVNLGEGCVAVPLSKYRTYNTRICRPVGLTPDDRDMLVSFMVSRLGMKYDLKNITDMLRYFLPTPPIPVRWRRRMIAFGSGDPTRAICSTLIAEAFERIRYPILPDVTRAPGHAAATSTYSREEILHIRHHSLYTPRDFDLSPYFEIVKPTLEYGFDYKRLEWAPNREGP
;
A
#
# COMPACT_ATOMS: atom_id res chain seq x y z
N MET A 1 -10.94 -1.39 24.98
CA MET A 1 -11.28 -0.39 23.95
C MET A 1 -12.43 0.45 24.43
N ASP A 2 -12.19 1.75 24.51
CA ASP A 2 -13.19 2.72 24.97
C ASP A 2 -14.34 2.80 23.96
N ARG A 3 -15.60 2.90 24.42
CA ARG A 3 -16.79 3.02 23.54
C ARG A 3 -16.67 4.20 22.57
N LEU A 4 -15.96 5.25 22.98
CA LEU A 4 -15.68 6.42 22.16
C LEU A 4 -14.73 6.10 21.00
N GLY A 5 -13.66 5.36 21.25
CA GLY A 5 -12.69 4.97 20.23
C GLY A 5 -13.31 4.09 19.13
N ARG A 6 -14.23 3.19 19.50
CA ARG A 6 -14.98 2.39 18.52
C ARG A 6 -15.89 3.24 17.63
N ARG A 7 -16.72 4.10 18.22
CA ARG A 7 -17.62 4.99 17.45
C ARG A 7 -16.86 5.90 16.48
N LEU A 8 -15.65 6.28 16.87
CA LEU A 8 -14.78 7.12 16.07
C LEU A 8 -14.16 6.35 14.91
N ALA A 9 -13.68 5.13 15.16
CA ALA A 9 -13.18 4.22 14.12
C ALA A 9 -14.29 3.93 13.08
N ASP A 10 -15.51 3.64 13.54
CA ASP A 10 -16.67 3.40 12.67
C ASP A 10 -16.98 4.62 11.78
N ARG A 11 -16.88 5.84 12.35
CA ARG A 11 -17.11 7.07 11.60
C ARG A 11 -16.03 7.36 10.57
N LEU A 12 -14.77 7.03 10.86
CA LEU A 12 -13.64 7.18 9.94
C LEU A 12 -13.65 6.14 8.83
N GLN A 13 -14.16 4.95 9.11
CA GLN A 13 -14.34 3.88 8.14
C GLN A 13 -15.60 4.03 7.27
N SER A 14 -16.48 5.00 7.60
CA SER A 14 -17.66 5.24 6.76
C SER A 14 -17.25 5.68 5.35
N GLN A 15 -17.93 5.14 4.34
CA GLN A 15 -17.68 5.44 2.93
C GLN A 15 -17.98 6.92 2.61
N THR A 16 -17.21 7.47 1.68
CA THR A 16 -17.47 8.77 1.09
C THR A 16 -18.49 8.58 -0.05
N SER A 17 -19.53 9.38 -0.08
CA SER A 17 -20.49 9.36 -1.18
C SER A 17 -19.83 9.82 -2.49
N GLY A 18 -20.14 9.12 -3.60
CA GLY A 18 -19.68 9.52 -4.93
C GLY A 18 -18.32 8.97 -5.37
N TYR A 19 -17.81 7.93 -4.72
CA TYR A 19 -16.62 7.22 -5.22
C TYR A 19 -17.03 6.31 -6.40
N GLU A 20 -16.49 6.59 -7.57
CA GLU A 20 -16.61 5.75 -8.74
C GLU A 20 -15.18 5.38 -9.21
N PRO A 21 -14.82 4.09 -9.22
CA PRO A 21 -13.49 3.67 -9.69
C PRO A 21 -13.42 3.83 -11.22
N TYR A 22 -12.34 4.43 -11.71
CA TYR A 22 -12.12 4.62 -13.15
C TYR A 22 -11.77 3.31 -13.86
N THR A 23 -11.01 2.45 -13.20
CA THR A 23 -10.53 1.17 -13.75
C THR A 23 -10.46 0.12 -12.65
N PRO A 24 -11.61 -0.38 -12.16
CA PRO A 24 -11.61 -1.44 -11.16
C PRO A 24 -10.96 -2.69 -11.75
N SER A 25 -10.09 -3.32 -10.96
CA SER A 25 -9.44 -4.55 -11.39
C SER A 25 -10.34 -5.75 -11.09
N ASP A 26 -10.55 -6.56 -12.12
CA ASP A 26 -11.24 -7.83 -11.95
C ASP A 26 -10.44 -8.78 -11.03
N PRO A 27 -11.06 -9.40 -10.00
CA PRO A 27 -10.36 -10.28 -9.07
C PRO A 27 -9.68 -11.49 -9.72
N GLU A 28 -10.25 -12.05 -10.78
CA GLU A 28 -9.64 -13.17 -11.51
C GLU A 28 -8.39 -12.73 -12.26
N THR A 29 -8.42 -11.55 -12.85
CA THR A 29 -7.27 -10.95 -13.52
C THR A 29 -6.17 -10.61 -12.51
N LEU A 30 -6.53 -10.09 -11.33
CA LEU A 30 -5.58 -9.91 -10.23
C LEU A 30 -4.96 -11.24 -9.78
N ALA A 31 -5.77 -12.28 -9.58
CA ALA A 31 -5.31 -13.59 -9.13
C ALA A 31 -4.31 -14.22 -10.11
N ARG A 32 -4.50 -14.01 -11.42
CA ARG A 32 -3.57 -14.51 -12.45
C ARG A 32 -2.27 -13.69 -12.54
N THR A 33 -2.31 -12.43 -12.15
CA THR A 33 -1.18 -11.49 -12.32
C THR A 33 -0.31 -11.43 -11.06
N LEU A 34 -0.91 -11.44 -9.88
CA LEU A 34 -0.22 -11.30 -8.61
C LEU A 34 0.70 -12.49 -8.32
N ARG A 35 1.85 -12.18 -7.74
CA ARG A 35 2.84 -13.15 -7.26
C ARG A 35 3.11 -12.92 -5.77
N PRO A 36 3.37 -13.97 -4.96
CA PRO A 36 3.75 -13.78 -3.56
C PRO A 36 4.90 -12.78 -3.41
N GLY A 37 4.72 -11.79 -2.52
CA GLY A 37 5.62 -10.65 -2.36
C GLY A 37 5.20 -9.38 -3.11
N ASP A 38 4.23 -9.44 -4.02
CA ASP A 38 3.67 -8.24 -4.66
C ASP A 38 2.85 -7.44 -3.65
N ILE A 39 2.89 -6.12 -3.79
CA ILE A 39 2.07 -5.19 -3.01
C ILE A 39 0.91 -4.73 -3.86
N LEU A 40 -0.31 -4.88 -3.33
CA LEU A 40 -1.51 -4.31 -3.91
C LEU A 40 -1.80 -2.97 -3.25
N LEU A 41 -1.61 -1.88 -3.97
CA LEU A 41 -2.05 -0.55 -3.56
C LEU A 41 -3.51 -0.37 -3.91
N VAL A 42 -4.24 0.30 -3.02
CA VAL A 42 -5.68 0.51 -3.16
C VAL A 42 -6.02 1.98 -2.96
N GLU A 43 -6.86 2.48 -3.85
CA GLU A 43 -7.54 3.76 -3.67
C GLU A 43 -8.77 3.56 -2.79
N GLY A 44 -8.62 3.77 -1.49
CA GLY A 44 -9.74 3.63 -0.56
C GLY A 44 -10.78 4.74 -0.71
N ASN A 45 -12.03 4.39 -0.41
CA ASN A 45 -13.19 5.28 -0.49
C ASN A 45 -13.73 5.72 0.88
N GLN A 46 -13.02 5.42 1.95
CA GLN A 46 -13.39 5.80 3.31
C GLN A 46 -12.92 7.23 3.65
N LYS A 47 -13.51 7.86 4.66
CA LYS A 47 -13.09 9.19 5.13
C LYS A 47 -11.62 9.23 5.56
N VAL A 48 -11.14 8.17 6.23
CA VAL A 48 -9.72 8.04 6.57
C VAL A 48 -8.84 7.99 5.33
N SER A 49 -9.29 7.32 4.27
CA SER A 49 -8.59 7.26 2.99
C SER A 49 -8.46 8.64 2.34
N ALA A 50 -9.50 9.47 2.41
CA ALA A 50 -9.46 10.84 1.90
C ALA A 50 -8.38 11.67 2.61
N ALA A 51 -8.23 11.54 3.93
CA ALA A 51 -7.18 12.21 4.67
C ALA A 51 -5.78 11.72 4.29
N ILE A 52 -5.58 10.41 4.20
CA ILE A 52 -4.30 9.83 3.79
C ILE A 52 -3.93 10.32 2.39
N LYS A 53 -4.85 10.27 1.42
CA LYS A 53 -4.66 10.78 0.05
C LYS A 53 -4.24 12.26 0.06
N TYR A 54 -4.90 13.08 0.85
CA TYR A 54 -4.59 14.50 0.97
C TYR A 54 -3.20 14.75 1.58
N LEU A 55 -2.86 14.06 2.67
CA LEU A 55 -1.59 14.24 3.37
C LEU A 55 -0.41 13.72 2.56
N THR A 56 -0.55 12.58 1.92
CA THR A 56 0.51 11.96 1.10
C THR A 56 0.57 12.54 -0.31
N GLN A 57 -0.42 13.36 -0.73
CA GLN A 57 -0.56 13.85 -2.10
C GLN A 57 -0.52 12.70 -3.12
N SER A 58 -1.29 11.65 -2.85
CA SER A 58 -1.33 10.43 -3.63
C SER A 58 -2.76 9.92 -3.77
N THR A 59 -3.00 9.13 -4.80
CA THR A 59 -4.24 8.36 -4.99
C THR A 59 -4.32 7.19 -4.00
N TRP A 60 -3.16 6.64 -3.61
CA TRP A 60 -3.08 5.43 -2.81
C TRP A 60 -3.20 5.73 -1.33
N SER A 61 -4.16 5.11 -0.69
CA SER A 61 -4.43 5.29 0.75
C SER A 61 -4.33 4.00 1.55
N HIS A 62 -4.19 2.85 0.88
CA HIS A 62 -4.08 1.55 1.52
C HIS A 62 -3.11 0.65 0.75
N ALA A 63 -2.53 -0.32 1.45
CA ALA A 63 -1.63 -1.32 0.89
C ALA A 63 -1.89 -2.69 1.54
N ALA A 64 -1.83 -3.74 0.73
CA ALA A 64 -1.89 -5.13 1.16
C ALA A 64 -0.75 -5.91 0.50
N LEU A 65 -0.17 -6.89 1.22
CA LEU A 65 0.81 -7.81 0.65
C LEU A 65 0.13 -9.07 0.14
N PHE A 66 0.40 -9.45 -1.10
CA PHE A 66 -0.08 -10.71 -1.64
C PHE A 66 0.85 -11.85 -1.18
N VAL A 67 0.26 -12.84 -0.52
CA VAL A 67 0.96 -14.01 0.03
C VAL A 67 0.55 -15.32 -0.63
N GLY A 68 -0.42 -15.26 -1.56
CA GLY A 68 -0.94 -16.46 -2.23
C GLY A 68 -1.59 -17.43 -1.24
N ASP A 69 -1.36 -18.71 -1.44
CA ASP A 69 -1.96 -19.78 -0.65
C ASP A 69 -1.22 -20.07 0.68
N GLN A 70 -0.39 -19.12 1.15
CA GLN A 70 0.39 -19.29 2.39
C GLN A 70 -0.43 -18.94 3.67
N VAL A 71 -1.63 -18.40 3.51
CA VAL A 71 -2.54 -18.14 4.64
C VAL A 71 -3.09 -19.45 5.15
N PRO A 72 -3.00 -19.75 6.47
CA PRO A 72 -3.69 -20.90 7.05
C PRO A 72 -5.21 -20.76 6.86
N LEU A 73 -5.81 -21.70 6.14
CA LEU A 73 -7.24 -21.69 5.83
C LEU A 73 -8.01 -22.69 6.70
N THR A 74 -9.22 -22.32 7.08
CA THR A 74 -10.21 -23.29 7.62
C THR A 74 -10.71 -24.18 6.47
N LEU A 75 -11.34 -25.32 6.81
CA LEU A 75 -11.93 -26.20 5.81
C LEU A 75 -12.98 -25.48 4.94
N GLU A 76 -13.76 -24.59 5.55
CA GLU A 76 -14.76 -23.78 4.84
C GLU A 76 -14.10 -22.82 3.87
N GLN A 77 -13.04 -22.12 4.29
CA GLN A 77 -12.28 -21.21 3.44
C GLN A 77 -11.58 -21.93 2.28
N ALA A 78 -11.05 -23.12 2.53
CA ALA A 78 -10.39 -23.92 1.49
C ALA A 78 -11.36 -24.41 0.40
N ALA A 79 -12.65 -24.52 0.70
CA ALA A 79 -13.70 -24.89 -0.25
C ALA A 79 -14.15 -23.71 -1.15
N LEU A 80 -13.79 -22.46 -0.82
CA LEU A 80 -14.17 -21.28 -1.60
C LEU A 80 -13.40 -21.22 -2.93
N PRO A 81 -13.94 -20.50 -3.94
CA PRO A 81 -13.20 -20.15 -5.14
C PRO A 81 -11.89 -19.40 -4.80
N ALA A 82 -10.87 -19.51 -5.64
CA ALA A 82 -9.56 -18.93 -5.37
C ALA A 82 -9.62 -17.43 -5.04
N THR A 83 -10.44 -16.64 -5.76
CA THR A 83 -10.61 -15.21 -5.54
C THR A 83 -11.32 -14.83 -4.24
N GLU A 84 -12.03 -15.79 -3.63
CA GLU A 84 -12.73 -15.63 -2.35
C GLU A 84 -11.91 -16.17 -1.17
N ARG A 85 -10.79 -16.84 -1.43
CA ARG A 85 -9.87 -17.29 -0.37
C ARG A 85 -9.03 -16.12 0.10
N PRO A 86 -8.71 -16.02 1.41
CA PRO A 86 -7.77 -15.05 1.92
C PRO A 86 -6.37 -15.25 1.31
N GLN A 87 -5.88 -14.29 0.56
CA GLN A 87 -4.57 -14.32 -0.12
C GLN A 87 -3.78 -13.01 0.03
N LEU A 88 -4.43 -11.97 0.57
CA LEU A 88 -3.80 -10.69 0.87
C LEU A 88 -3.72 -10.52 2.38
N ILE A 89 -2.59 -10.02 2.88
CA ILE A 89 -2.44 -9.61 4.28
C ILE A 89 -2.34 -8.10 4.35
N GLU A 90 -3.17 -7.53 5.22
CA GLU A 90 -3.27 -6.09 5.43
C GLU A 90 -3.49 -5.75 6.90
N VAL A 91 -3.37 -4.49 7.25
CA VAL A 91 -3.70 -4.01 8.59
C VAL A 91 -4.83 -3.02 8.52
N ASN A 92 -5.93 -3.34 9.18
CA ASN A 92 -7.12 -2.51 9.27
C ASN A 92 -7.25 -1.84 10.64
N LEU A 93 -7.83 -0.64 10.63
CA LEU A 93 -8.17 0.06 11.86
C LEU A 93 -9.18 -0.77 12.66
N GLY A 94 -8.85 -1.06 13.92
CA GLY A 94 -9.75 -1.78 14.83
C GLY A 94 -9.69 -3.32 14.72
N GLU A 95 -9.39 -3.87 13.56
CA GLU A 95 -9.27 -5.32 13.34
C GLU A 95 -7.84 -5.80 13.58
N GLY A 96 -6.84 -4.97 13.23
CA GLY A 96 -5.43 -5.32 13.26
C GLY A 96 -4.97 -5.97 11.95
N CYS A 97 -4.01 -6.89 12.06
CA CYS A 97 -3.47 -7.62 10.91
C CYS A 97 -4.40 -8.78 10.54
N VAL A 98 -4.95 -8.73 9.33
CA VAL A 98 -5.95 -9.69 8.84
C VAL A 98 -5.61 -10.20 7.44
N ALA A 99 -6.07 -11.40 7.12
CA ALA A 99 -6.03 -11.92 5.76
C ALA A 99 -7.38 -11.72 5.09
N VAL A 100 -7.36 -11.24 3.85
CA VAL A 100 -8.57 -10.91 3.08
C VAL A 100 -8.50 -11.47 1.66
N PRO A 101 -9.66 -11.74 1.02
CA PRO A 101 -9.71 -12.21 -0.36
C PRO A 101 -9.50 -11.07 -1.36
N LEU A 102 -9.12 -11.43 -2.59
CA LEU A 102 -9.00 -10.49 -3.72
C LEU A 102 -10.33 -9.82 -4.08
N SER A 103 -11.44 -10.54 -3.94
CA SER A 103 -12.79 -10.06 -4.20
C SER A 103 -13.18 -8.84 -3.36
N LYS A 104 -12.55 -8.63 -2.21
CA LYS A 104 -12.72 -7.43 -1.39
C LYS A 104 -12.49 -6.14 -2.20
N TYR A 105 -11.56 -6.18 -3.15
CA TYR A 105 -11.13 -5.01 -3.91
C TYR A 105 -11.75 -4.91 -5.31
N ARG A 106 -12.79 -5.70 -5.60
CA ARG A 106 -13.51 -5.72 -6.89
C ARG A 106 -13.97 -4.34 -7.38
N THR A 107 -14.35 -3.46 -6.47
CA THR A 107 -14.89 -2.13 -6.77
C THR A 107 -13.92 -1.01 -6.46
N TYR A 108 -12.62 -1.29 -6.44
CA TYR A 108 -11.60 -0.30 -6.13
C TYR A 108 -10.60 -0.16 -7.28
N ASN A 109 -10.07 1.03 -7.45
CA ASN A 109 -8.85 1.20 -8.24
C ASN A 109 -7.69 0.57 -7.48
N THR A 110 -6.92 -0.26 -8.18
CA THR A 110 -5.77 -0.95 -7.59
C THR A 110 -4.53 -0.79 -8.46
N ARG A 111 -3.36 -0.99 -7.85
CA ARG A 111 -2.07 -1.01 -8.54
C ARG A 111 -1.18 -2.09 -7.94
N ILE A 112 -0.56 -2.88 -8.78
CA ILE A 112 0.41 -3.89 -8.36
C ILE A 112 1.79 -3.26 -8.41
N CYS A 113 2.50 -3.27 -7.27
CA CYS A 113 3.91 -2.94 -7.15
C CYS A 113 4.69 -4.22 -6.88
N ARG A 114 5.54 -4.63 -7.84
CA ARG A 114 6.32 -5.86 -7.77
C ARG A 114 7.75 -5.57 -7.41
N PRO A 115 8.30 -6.14 -6.31
CA PRO A 115 9.72 -5.97 -5.98
C PRO A 115 10.60 -6.63 -7.04
N VAL A 116 11.54 -5.85 -7.60
CA VAL A 116 12.44 -6.33 -8.66
C VAL A 116 13.62 -7.09 -8.06
N GLY A 117 13.92 -8.27 -8.60
CA GLY A 117 15.08 -9.05 -8.16
C GLY A 117 14.94 -9.71 -6.79
N LEU A 118 13.73 -9.80 -6.23
CA LEU A 118 13.48 -10.50 -4.98
C LEU A 118 13.81 -12.00 -5.13
N THR A 119 14.73 -12.50 -4.30
CA THR A 119 15.10 -13.91 -4.32
C THR A 119 13.97 -14.79 -3.78
N PRO A 120 13.92 -16.09 -4.13
CA PRO A 120 12.93 -17.01 -3.56
C PRO A 120 13.01 -17.06 -2.02
N ASP A 121 14.20 -17.09 -1.45
CA ASP A 121 14.40 -17.15 0.01
C ASP A 121 13.91 -15.88 0.71
N ASP A 122 14.22 -14.70 0.15
CA ASP A 122 13.75 -13.43 0.68
C ASP A 122 12.22 -13.29 0.57
N ARG A 123 11.65 -13.75 -0.54
CA ARG A 123 10.20 -13.80 -0.71
C ARG A 123 9.54 -14.68 0.35
N ASP A 124 10.09 -15.86 0.60
CA ASP A 124 9.54 -16.80 1.57
C ASP A 124 9.68 -16.27 3.00
N MET A 125 10.79 -15.58 3.32
CA MET A 125 10.95 -14.85 4.58
C MET A 125 9.94 -13.71 4.72
N LEU A 126 9.74 -12.91 3.67
CA LEU A 126 8.78 -11.81 3.63
C LEU A 126 7.35 -12.31 3.91
N VAL A 127 6.94 -13.34 3.17
CA VAL A 127 5.59 -13.93 3.29
C VAL A 127 5.41 -14.58 4.66
N SER A 128 6.37 -15.37 5.13
CA SER A 128 6.30 -16.03 6.45
C SER A 128 6.20 -15.00 7.58
N PHE A 129 6.95 -13.90 7.48
CA PHE A 129 6.84 -12.81 8.45
C PHE A 129 5.43 -12.23 8.48
N MET A 130 4.84 -11.89 7.33
CA MET A 130 3.49 -11.33 7.26
C MET A 130 2.44 -12.30 7.79
N VAL A 131 2.53 -13.59 7.45
CA VAL A 131 1.64 -14.63 7.96
C VAL A 131 1.75 -14.75 9.49
N SER A 132 2.97 -14.66 10.05
CA SER A 132 3.19 -14.71 11.50
C SER A 132 2.54 -13.55 12.28
N ARG A 133 2.18 -12.47 11.58
CA ARG A 133 1.55 -11.29 12.17
C ARG A 133 0.02 -11.32 12.16
N LEU A 134 -0.58 -12.33 11.55
CA LEU A 134 -2.05 -12.48 11.53
C LEU A 134 -2.62 -12.52 12.95
N GLY A 135 -3.70 -11.77 13.15
CA GLY A 135 -4.37 -11.64 14.44
C GLY A 135 -3.73 -10.62 15.41
N MET A 136 -2.56 -10.03 15.07
CA MET A 136 -1.99 -8.95 15.88
C MET A 136 -2.90 -7.73 15.87
N LYS A 137 -3.21 -7.22 17.08
CA LYS A 137 -3.97 -5.98 17.25
C LYS A 137 -3.01 -4.82 17.36
N TYR A 138 -3.27 -3.78 16.59
CA TYR A 138 -2.53 -2.51 16.70
C TYR A 138 -3.23 -1.55 17.65
N ASP A 139 -2.44 -0.86 18.49
CA ASP A 139 -2.97 0.09 19.47
C ASP A 139 -3.52 1.33 18.75
N LEU A 140 -4.79 1.62 19.00
CA LEU A 140 -5.52 2.75 18.41
C LEU A 140 -5.12 4.12 18.98
N LYS A 141 -4.13 4.19 19.88
CA LYS A 141 -3.67 5.48 20.43
C LYS A 141 -3.25 6.47 19.35
N ASN A 142 -2.72 5.95 18.24
CA ASN A 142 -2.34 6.77 17.09
C ASN A 142 -3.55 7.32 16.29
N ILE A 143 -4.77 6.80 16.49
CA ILE A 143 -5.99 7.30 15.83
C ILE A 143 -6.38 8.66 16.39
N THR A 144 -6.20 8.89 17.68
CA THR A 144 -6.50 10.20 18.30
C THR A 144 -5.59 11.29 17.76
N ASP A 145 -4.35 10.97 17.42
CA ASP A 145 -3.43 11.90 16.77
C ASP A 145 -3.84 12.18 15.32
N MET A 146 -4.31 11.18 14.60
CA MET A 146 -4.84 11.34 13.23
C MET A 146 -6.11 12.22 13.21
N LEU A 147 -6.96 12.14 14.25
CA LEU A 147 -8.14 13.00 14.40
C LEU A 147 -7.81 14.48 14.53
N ARG A 148 -6.68 14.81 15.12
CA ARG A 148 -6.21 16.18 15.24
C ARG A 148 -6.06 16.86 13.86
N TYR A 149 -5.86 16.10 12.79
CA TYR A 149 -5.75 16.61 11.42
C TYR A 149 -7.10 16.76 10.70
N PHE A 150 -8.17 16.14 11.22
CA PHE A 150 -9.54 16.40 10.76
C PHE A 150 -10.17 17.64 11.39
N LEU A 151 -9.55 18.21 12.42
CA LEU A 151 -9.97 19.50 12.93
C LEU A 151 -9.53 20.58 11.93
N PRO A 152 -10.34 21.62 11.68
CA PRO A 152 -9.98 22.71 10.80
C PRO A 152 -8.72 23.38 11.32
N THR A 153 -7.58 22.98 10.76
CA THR A 153 -6.29 23.62 11.06
C THR A 153 -6.13 24.86 10.17
N PRO A 154 -5.57 25.95 10.72
CA PRO A 154 -5.28 27.13 9.91
C PRO A 154 -4.37 26.76 8.74
N PRO A 155 -4.42 27.47 7.58
CA PRO A 155 -3.67 27.14 6.39
C PRO A 155 -2.17 27.19 6.68
N ILE A 156 -1.56 25.99 6.76
CA ILE A 156 -0.13 25.85 7.05
C ILE A 156 0.63 25.86 5.71
N PRO A 157 1.66 26.69 5.54
CA PRO A 157 2.49 26.72 4.35
C PRO A 157 3.10 25.33 4.03
N VAL A 158 3.15 24.97 2.75
CA VAL A 158 3.59 23.64 2.26
C VAL A 158 4.97 23.23 2.82
N ARG A 159 5.90 24.19 2.99
CA ARG A 159 7.23 23.96 3.59
C ARG A 159 7.19 23.51 5.04
N TRP A 160 6.14 23.85 5.78
CA TRP A 160 5.98 23.47 7.19
C TRP A 160 5.29 22.11 7.33
N ARG A 161 4.49 21.71 6.34
CA ARG A 161 3.84 20.40 6.33
C ARG A 161 4.86 19.27 6.38
N ARG A 162 5.94 19.35 5.57
CA ARG A 162 7.04 18.37 5.60
C ARG A 162 7.79 18.35 6.93
N ARG A 163 8.01 19.55 7.55
CA ARG A 163 8.64 19.61 8.87
C ARG A 163 7.74 19.11 10.00
N MET A 164 6.45 19.31 9.91
CA MET A 164 5.50 18.77 10.90
C MET A 164 5.40 17.25 10.79
N ILE A 165 5.51 16.69 9.62
CA ILE A 165 5.63 15.24 9.39
C ILE A 165 6.94 14.72 10.02
N ALA A 166 8.03 15.49 9.99
CA ALA A 166 9.33 15.12 10.54
C ALA A 166 9.52 15.41 12.04
N PHE A 167 8.77 16.38 12.61
CA PHE A 167 8.93 16.83 14.02
C PHE A 167 7.79 16.40 14.93
N GLY A 168 6.73 15.78 14.42
CA GLY A 168 5.57 15.48 15.22
C GLY A 168 5.74 14.22 16.06
N SER A 169 5.71 14.35 17.33
CA SER A 169 5.25 13.33 18.26
C SER A 169 3.86 12.83 17.80
N GLY A 170 3.80 11.67 17.14
CA GLY A 170 2.57 11.09 16.61
C GLY A 170 2.35 11.43 15.14
N ASP A 171 3.05 10.72 14.26
CA ASP A 171 2.89 10.82 12.82
C ASP A 171 1.52 10.25 12.40
N PRO A 172 0.53 11.08 12.01
CA PRO A 172 -0.79 10.59 11.61
C PRO A 172 -0.74 9.89 10.25
N THR A 173 0.37 10.04 9.55
CA THR A 173 0.67 9.33 8.31
C THR A 173 1.25 7.94 8.55
N ARG A 174 1.34 7.47 9.79
CA ARG A 174 1.55 6.05 10.07
C ARG A 174 0.36 5.28 9.53
N ALA A 175 0.34 5.14 8.23
CA ALA A 175 -0.54 4.22 7.56
C ALA A 175 -0.16 2.83 8.07
N ILE A 176 -0.89 2.36 9.06
CA ILE A 176 -0.63 1.11 9.79
C ILE A 176 -0.42 -0.06 8.81
N CYS A 177 -1.12 -0.02 7.67
CA CYS A 177 -1.00 -1.01 6.60
C CYS A 177 0.38 -1.01 5.93
N SER A 178 0.94 0.14 5.57
CA SER A 178 2.26 0.23 4.92
C SER A 178 3.41 0.02 5.89
N THR A 179 3.25 0.35 7.16
CA THR A 179 4.28 0.17 8.19
C THR A 179 4.65 -1.30 8.38
N LEU A 180 3.68 -2.20 8.47
CA LEU A 180 3.95 -3.63 8.64
C LEU A 180 4.62 -4.23 7.39
N ILE A 181 4.15 -3.83 6.21
CA ILE A 181 4.76 -4.27 4.94
C ILE A 181 6.20 -3.75 4.86
N ALA A 182 6.44 -2.48 5.22
CA ALA A 182 7.78 -1.91 5.23
C ALA A 182 8.71 -2.60 6.24
N GLU A 183 8.21 -2.97 7.44
CA GLU A 183 8.96 -3.78 8.42
C GLU A 183 9.36 -5.13 7.83
N ALA A 184 8.47 -5.76 7.04
CA ALA A 184 8.77 -7.02 6.39
C ALA A 184 9.90 -6.89 5.36
N PHE A 185 9.90 -5.84 4.53
CA PHE A 185 10.97 -5.55 3.57
C PHE A 185 12.28 -5.12 4.27
N GLU A 186 12.20 -4.39 5.38
CA GLU A 186 13.39 -4.02 6.18
C GLU A 186 14.13 -5.25 6.70
N ARG A 187 13.42 -6.30 7.12
CA ARG A 187 14.01 -7.56 7.62
C ARG A 187 14.87 -8.28 6.60
N ILE A 188 14.48 -8.22 5.34
CA ILE A 188 15.26 -8.80 4.24
C ILE A 188 16.21 -7.78 3.61
N ARG A 189 16.33 -6.57 4.19
CA ARG A 189 17.13 -5.46 3.70
C ARG A 189 16.79 -5.04 2.25
N TYR A 190 15.54 -5.23 1.85
CA TYR A 190 15.09 -4.79 0.53
C TYR A 190 14.76 -3.29 0.56
N PRO A 191 15.33 -2.47 -0.35
CA PRO A 191 15.10 -1.04 -0.36
C PRO A 191 13.70 -0.71 -0.89
N ILE A 192 12.94 0.11 -0.15
CA ILE A 192 11.66 0.66 -0.66
C ILE A 192 11.93 2.04 -1.27
N LEU A 193 12.26 3.01 -0.44
CA LEU A 193 12.63 4.36 -0.85
C LEU A 193 13.68 4.89 0.14
N PRO A 194 14.95 4.42 0.02
CA PRO A 194 16.00 4.75 0.96
C PRO A 194 16.44 6.22 0.82
N ASP A 195 17.02 6.77 1.89
CA ASP A 195 17.79 7.99 1.79
C ASP A 195 19.17 7.66 1.21
N VAL A 196 19.58 8.41 0.19
CA VAL A 196 20.82 8.16 -0.52
C VAL A 196 21.86 9.21 -0.13
N THR A 197 22.99 8.78 0.44
CA THR A 197 24.16 9.64 0.60
C THR A 197 25.20 9.28 -0.45
N ARG A 198 25.77 10.29 -1.10
CA ARG A 198 26.88 10.11 -2.04
C ARG A 198 28.18 10.05 -1.25
N ALA A 199 28.96 8.98 -1.43
CA ALA A 199 30.29 8.90 -0.84
C ALA A 199 31.17 10.05 -1.37
N PRO A 200 31.83 10.84 -0.51
CA PRO A 200 32.76 11.86 -0.96
C PRO A 200 34.01 11.19 -1.52
N GLY A 201 34.34 11.43 -2.79
CA GLY A 201 35.69 11.29 -3.30
C GLY A 201 36.03 10.11 -4.21
N HIS A 202 35.30 9.87 -5.28
CA HIS A 202 35.86 9.26 -6.48
C HIS A 202 35.43 10.04 -7.73
N ALA A 203 36.13 11.16 -7.96
CA ALA A 203 36.08 11.89 -9.21
C ALA A 203 36.97 11.15 -10.22
N ALA A 204 36.49 10.18 -10.90
CA ALA A 204 36.94 9.66 -12.18
C ALA A 204 36.45 8.21 -12.39
N ALA A 205 35.19 8.04 -12.70
CA ALA A 205 34.75 6.82 -13.36
C ALA A 205 33.78 7.20 -14.46
N THR A 206 34.17 6.91 -15.66
CA THR A 206 33.53 7.19 -16.94
C THR A 206 32.27 6.36 -17.22
N SER A 207 31.62 5.82 -16.20
CA SER A 207 30.36 5.12 -16.36
C SER A 207 29.33 5.60 -15.37
N THR A 208 28.17 5.89 -15.86
CA THR A 208 26.99 6.41 -15.14
C THR A 208 26.45 5.43 -14.07
N TYR A 209 26.97 4.22 -13.99
CA TYR A 209 26.54 3.13 -13.12
C TYR A 209 27.48 2.83 -11.93
N SER A 210 28.60 3.53 -11.79
CA SER A 210 29.58 3.24 -10.74
C SER A 210 29.64 4.28 -9.63
N ARG A 211 28.52 4.91 -9.29
CA ARG A 211 28.44 5.70 -8.05
C ARG A 211 28.17 4.72 -6.91
N GLU A 212 29.12 4.58 -6.00
CA GLU A 212 28.88 3.93 -4.72
C GLU A 212 27.88 4.78 -3.92
N GLU A 213 26.60 4.47 -4.09
CA GLU A 213 25.53 5.08 -3.32
C GLU A 213 25.37 4.26 -2.03
N ILE A 214 25.52 4.94 -0.89
CA ILE A 214 25.21 4.34 0.41
C ILE A 214 23.73 4.54 0.66
N LEU A 215 22.96 3.45 0.65
CA LEU A 215 21.55 3.45 0.93
C LEU A 215 21.32 3.36 2.44
N HIS A 216 20.62 4.35 2.97
CA HIS A 216 20.17 4.34 4.36
C HIS A 216 18.71 3.90 4.41
N ILE A 217 18.45 2.77 5.06
CA ILE A 217 17.10 2.27 5.26
C ILE A 217 16.36 3.24 6.19
N ARG A 218 15.24 3.78 5.73
CA ARG A 218 14.35 4.58 6.57
C ARG A 218 13.64 3.68 7.56
N HIS A 219 13.33 4.19 8.73
CA HIS A 219 12.52 3.46 9.69
C HIS A 219 11.13 3.12 9.08
N HIS A 220 10.69 1.86 9.21
CA HIS A 220 9.47 1.34 8.61
C HIS A 220 8.20 2.18 8.90
N SER A 221 8.17 2.87 10.05
CA SER A 221 7.04 3.74 10.42
C SER A 221 6.87 5.00 9.57
N LEU A 222 7.84 5.32 8.71
CA LEU A 222 7.82 6.50 7.86
C LEU A 222 7.27 6.23 6.45
N TYR A 223 7.04 4.95 6.11
CA TYR A 223 6.53 4.59 4.80
C TYR A 223 5.02 4.69 4.70
N THR A 224 4.58 5.21 3.57
CA THR A 224 3.18 5.32 3.17
C THR A 224 2.91 4.47 1.93
N PRO A 225 1.65 4.16 1.57
CA PRO A 225 1.35 3.43 0.33
C PRO A 225 1.97 4.06 -0.92
N ARG A 226 2.09 5.40 -0.96
CA ARG A 226 2.73 6.13 -2.05
C ARG A 226 4.19 5.75 -2.27
N ASP A 227 4.92 5.43 -1.22
CA ASP A 227 6.36 5.19 -1.31
C ASP A 227 6.69 3.93 -2.12
N PHE A 228 5.81 2.94 -2.13
CA PHE A 228 5.93 1.77 -3.01
C PHE A 228 5.70 2.11 -4.47
N ASP A 229 4.79 3.04 -4.77
CA ASP A 229 4.51 3.51 -6.13
C ASP A 229 5.66 4.35 -6.70
N LEU A 230 6.34 5.11 -5.86
CA LEU A 230 7.46 5.97 -6.26
C LEU A 230 8.82 5.26 -6.22
N SER A 231 8.89 4.07 -5.64
CA SER A 231 10.12 3.34 -5.48
C SER A 231 10.75 2.95 -6.82
N PRO A 232 12.04 3.21 -7.04
CA PRO A 232 12.73 2.75 -8.25
C PRO A 232 13.03 1.24 -8.22
N TYR A 233 12.75 0.57 -7.09
CA TYR A 233 12.99 -0.86 -6.90
C TYR A 233 11.75 -1.72 -7.08
N PHE A 234 10.60 -1.08 -7.37
CA PHE A 234 9.34 -1.78 -7.64
C PHE A 234 8.88 -1.51 -9.07
N GLU A 235 8.55 -2.57 -9.76
CA GLU A 235 7.90 -2.49 -11.07
C GLU A 235 6.40 -2.29 -10.90
N ILE A 236 5.83 -1.40 -11.70
CA ILE A 236 4.36 -1.23 -11.77
C ILE A 236 3.80 -2.21 -12.78
N VAL A 237 3.12 -3.23 -12.28
CA VAL A 237 2.50 -4.26 -13.11
C VAL A 237 1.07 -3.87 -13.42
N LYS A 238 0.74 -3.82 -14.71
CA LYS A 238 -0.62 -3.55 -15.21
C LYS A 238 -1.19 -4.82 -15.83
N PRO A 239 -2.18 -5.46 -15.21
CA PRO A 239 -2.73 -6.74 -15.70
C PRO A 239 -3.13 -6.72 -17.17
N THR A 240 -3.72 -5.62 -17.65
CA THR A 240 -4.13 -5.45 -19.05
C THR A 240 -2.95 -5.56 -20.02
N LEU A 241 -1.74 -5.09 -19.63
CA LEU A 241 -0.56 -5.15 -20.50
C LEU A 241 0.11 -6.52 -20.49
N GLU A 242 0.07 -7.20 -19.35
CA GLU A 242 0.63 -8.56 -19.18
C GLU A 242 -0.02 -9.59 -20.14
N TYR A 243 -1.29 -9.37 -20.49
CA TYR A 243 -2.07 -10.27 -21.36
C TYR A 243 -2.18 -9.81 -22.82
N GLY A 244 -1.29 -8.92 -23.27
CA GLY A 244 -1.20 -8.54 -24.68
C GLY A 244 -2.26 -7.52 -25.09
N PHE A 245 -2.13 -6.31 -24.60
CA PHE A 245 -2.99 -5.20 -24.99
C PHE A 245 -2.76 -4.79 -26.44
N ASP A 246 -3.85 -4.78 -27.24
CA ASP A 246 -3.86 -4.25 -28.61
C ASP A 246 -4.93 -3.17 -28.71
N TYR A 247 -4.52 -1.90 -28.81
CA TYR A 247 -5.42 -0.77 -28.91
C TYR A 247 -6.31 -0.78 -30.18
N LYS A 248 -5.88 -1.49 -31.24
CA LYS A 248 -6.63 -1.62 -32.49
C LYS A 248 -7.84 -2.54 -32.37
N ARG A 249 -7.88 -3.35 -31.32
CA ARG A 249 -8.99 -4.25 -31.02
C ARG A 249 -10.06 -3.62 -30.11
N LEU A 250 -9.84 -2.36 -29.70
CA LEU A 250 -10.81 -1.64 -28.89
C LEU A 250 -12.00 -1.20 -29.75
N GLU A 251 -13.20 -1.48 -29.29
CA GLU A 251 -14.42 -0.93 -29.84
C GLU A 251 -14.69 0.44 -29.19
N TRP A 252 -14.75 1.47 -30.01
CA TRP A 252 -15.06 2.82 -29.57
C TRP A 252 -16.56 3.09 -29.74
N ALA A 253 -17.21 3.51 -28.67
CA ALA A 253 -18.56 4.03 -28.79
C ALA A 253 -18.56 5.29 -29.69
N PRO A 254 -19.63 5.53 -30.51
CA PRO A 254 -19.73 6.77 -31.26
C PRO A 254 -19.64 7.96 -30.29
N ASN A 255 -18.91 9.01 -30.72
CA ASN A 255 -18.73 10.22 -29.92
C ASN A 255 -20.11 10.68 -29.43
N ARG A 256 -20.28 10.75 -28.11
CA ARG A 256 -21.39 11.50 -27.55
C ARG A 256 -21.12 12.94 -27.98
N GLU A 257 -22.02 13.49 -28.84
CA GLU A 257 -22.03 14.92 -29.09
C GLU A 257 -22.04 15.60 -27.72
N GLY A 258 -21.04 16.43 -27.47
CA GLY A 258 -20.88 17.10 -26.18
C GLY A 258 -22.09 17.93 -25.82
N PRO A 259 -22.26 18.31 -24.54
CA PRO A 259 -23.35 19.18 -24.10
C PRO A 259 -23.31 20.54 -24.75
#